data_03cae231138db384e6c2eb11ce7d7e23
#
_entry.id   03cae231138db384e6c2eb11ce7d7e23
#
_cell.length_a   1.000
_cell.length_b   1.000
_cell.length_c   1.000
_cell.angle_alpha   90.00
_cell.angle_beta   90.00
_cell.angle_gamma   90.00
#
_symmetry.space_group_name_H-M   'P 1'
#
loop_
_entity.id
_entity.type
_entity.pdbx_description
1 polymer ?
#
loop_
_entity_poly.entity_id
_entity_poly.type
_entity_poly.pdbx_seq_one_letter_code
_entity_poly.pdbx_strand_id
1 'polypeptide(L)'
;REAAVAQERSLIARELHDSIAQSLAFLKIQTQLLRDAVAKGDAAKRDRSIDELDVGVRECYSDVRELLVHFRTRTSEEDIEAALRATLSKFEHQTGMATSLSMAGHGVPLPPDVQIQVLHMVQEALSNVRKHAKATRVELRVERHPRWRFEVQDDGMGFEVEQVPPD
;
A
#
# COMPACT_ATOMS: atom_id res chain seq x y z
N ARG A 1 12.68 -30.50 -5.34
CA ARG A 1 12.65 -29.01 -5.41
C ARG A 1 11.25 -28.47 -5.07
N GLU A 2 10.16 -29.05 -5.62
CA GLU A 2 8.79 -28.61 -5.34
C GLU A 2 8.37 -28.82 -3.87
N ALA A 3 8.76 -29.94 -3.25
CA ALA A 3 8.47 -30.23 -1.85
C ALA A 3 9.16 -29.24 -0.89
N ALA A 4 10.39 -28.80 -1.17
CA ALA A 4 11.10 -27.82 -0.37
C ALA A 4 10.43 -26.43 -0.46
N VAL A 5 9.98 -26.02 -1.63
CA VAL A 5 9.25 -24.75 -1.84
C VAL A 5 7.88 -24.78 -1.14
N ALA A 6 7.18 -25.92 -1.16
CA ALA A 6 5.90 -26.07 -0.46
C ALA A 6 6.08 -26.04 1.08
N GLN A 7 7.17 -26.60 1.58
CA GLN A 7 7.49 -26.59 3.00
C GLN A 7 7.87 -25.20 3.49
N GLU A 8 8.67 -24.46 2.71
CA GLU A 8 9.03 -23.08 2.99
C GLU A 8 7.81 -22.14 3.00
N ARG A 9 6.92 -22.29 2.00
CA ARG A 9 5.64 -21.56 1.97
C ARG A 9 4.77 -21.83 3.20
N SER A 10 4.72 -23.10 3.67
CA SER A 10 3.95 -23.48 4.86
C SER A 10 4.54 -22.87 6.15
N LEU A 11 5.87 -22.76 6.25
CA LEU A 11 6.56 -22.14 7.37
C LEU A 11 6.25 -20.64 7.43
N ILE A 12 6.44 -19.95 6.31
CA ILE A 12 6.17 -18.51 6.20
C ILE A 12 4.70 -18.20 6.47
N ALA A 13 3.77 -19.03 5.95
CA ALA A 13 2.35 -18.85 6.21
C ALA A 13 1.99 -18.98 7.71
N ARG A 14 2.67 -19.85 8.45
CA ARG A 14 2.47 -19.96 9.92
C ARG A 14 3.07 -18.75 10.64
N GLU A 15 4.27 -18.33 10.28
CA GLU A 15 4.93 -17.17 10.86
C GLU A 15 4.12 -15.88 10.62
N LEU A 16 3.55 -15.73 9.42
CA LEU A 16 2.59 -14.68 9.08
C LEU A 16 1.34 -14.74 9.97
N HIS A 17 0.74 -15.91 10.08
CA HIS A 17 -0.46 -16.10 10.89
C HIS A 17 -0.20 -15.76 12.36
N ASP A 18 0.94 -16.18 12.91
CA ASP A 18 1.29 -15.95 14.30
C ASP A 18 1.60 -14.47 14.57
N SER A 19 2.32 -13.79 13.67
CA SER A 19 2.58 -12.35 13.76
C SER A 19 1.29 -11.53 13.69
N ILE A 20 0.40 -11.83 12.72
CA ILE A 20 -0.90 -11.15 12.61
C ILE A 20 -1.76 -11.41 13.84
N ALA A 21 -1.81 -12.65 14.35
CA ALA A 21 -2.59 -12.99 15.53
C ALA A 21 -2.10 -12.23 16.78
N GLN A 22 -0.78 -12.09 16.96
CA GLN A 22 -0.20 -11.31 18.05
C GLN A 22 -0.56 -9.82 17.93
N SER A 23 -0.42 -9.23 16.74
CA SER A 23 -0.76 -7.82 16.51
C SER A 23 -2.25 -7.55 16.74
N LEU A 24 -3.13 -8.43 16.29
CA LEU A 24 -4.57 -8.31 16.52
C LEU A 24 -4.93 -8.46 18.01
N ALA A 25 -4.26 -9.36 18.75
CA ALA A 25 -4.44 -9.51 20.18
C ALA A 25 -4.02 -8.24 20.93
N PHE A 26 -2.89 -7.65 20.57
CA PHE A 26 -2.43 -6.37 21.11
C PHE A 26 -3.45 -5.25 20.86
N LEU A 27 -3.90 -5.08 19.61
CA LEU A 27 -4.90 -4.06 19.24
C LEU A 27 -6.22 -4.25 19.99
N LYS A 28 -6.64 -5.51 20.23
CA LYS A 28 -7.82 -5.82 21.01
C LYS A 28 -7.67 -5.35 22.47
N ILE A 29 -6.51 -5.60 23.09
CA ILE A 29 -6.21 -5.14 24.47
C ILE A 29 -6.23 -3.62 24.53
N GLN A 30 -5.56 -2.93 23.61
CA GLN A 30 -5.53 -1.47 23.57
C GLN A 30 -6.93 -0.87 23.37
N THR A 31 -7.76 -1.50 22.54
CA THR A 31 -9.17 -1.08 22.35
C THR A 31 -9.97 -1.19 23.65
N GLN A 32 -9.74 -2.24 24.44
CA GLN A 32 -10.41 -2.40 25.75
C GLN A 32 -9.92 -1.34 26.75
N LEU A 33 -8.61 -1.08 26.81
CA LEU A 33 -8.04 -0.04 27.66
C LEU A 33 -8.57 1.35 27.30
N LEU A 34 -8.72 1.63 26.01
CA LEU A 34 -9.33 2.87 25.52
C LEU A 34 -10.78 3.00 25.99
N ARG A 35 -11.58 1.94 25.87
CA ARG A 35 -12.98 1.92 26.35
C ARG A 35 -13.07 2.21 27.85
N ASP A 36 -12.21 1.56 28.63
CA ASP A 36 -12.18 1.74 30.10
C ASP A 36 -11.75 3.16 30.48
N ALA A 37 -10.78 3.74 29.77
CA ALA A 37 -10.34 5.11 29.97
C ALA A 37 -11.46 6.13 29.66
N VAL A 38 -12.18 5.93 28.55
CA VAL A 38 -13.33 6.76 28.18
C VAL A 38 -14.44 6.67 29.23
N ALA A 39 -14.78 5.45 29.68
CA ALA A 39 -15.82 5.24 30.68
C ALA A 39 -15.49 5.90 32.05
N LYS A 40 -14.19 5.98 32.38
CA LYS A 40 -13.70 6.59 33.62
C LYS A 40 -13.39 8.08 33.51
N GLY A 41 -13.48 8.66 32.31
CA GLY A 41 -13.11 10.06 32.06
C GLY A 41 -11.60 10.33 32.18
N ASP A 42 -10.75 9.30 32.08
CA ASP A 42 -9.30 9.40 32.20
C ASP A 42 -8.69 9.81 30.86
N ALA A 43 -8.56 11.12 30.64
CA ALA A 43 -8.06 11.67 29.39
C ALA A 43 -6.61 11.23 29.09
N ALA A 44 -5.74 11.15 30.09
CA ALA A 44 -4.35 10.78 29.90
C ALA A 44 -4.20 9.32 29.45
N LYS A 45 -5.00 8.40 30.00
CA LYS A 45 -5.01 7.00 29.56
C LYS A 45 -5.67 6.83 28.20
N ARG A 46 -6.72 7.60 27.91
CA ARG A 46 -7.37 7.61 26.60
C ARG A 46 -6.37 7.98 25.51
N ASP A 47 -5.67 9.10 25.68
CA ASP A 47 -4.74 9.61 24.69
C ASP A 47 -3.56 8.64 24.47
N ARG A 48 -3.02 8.08 25.56
CA ARG A 48 -1.99 7.04 25.48
C ARG A 48 -2.47 5.79 24.73
N SER A 49 -3.71 5.32 25.00
CA SER A 49 -4.24 4.14 24.28
C SER A 49 -4.47 4.39 22.81
N ILE A 50 -4.79 5.63 22.41
CA ILE A 50 -4.91 6.03 21.01
C ILE A 50 -3.53 5.99 20.33
N ASP A 51 -2.49 6.54 20.96
CA ASP A 51 -1.13 6.52 20.45
C ASP A 51 -0.60 5.08 20.27
N GLU A 52 -0.83 4.23 21.26
CA GLU A 52 -0.45 2.81 21.21
C GLU A 52 -1.19 2.04 20.11
N LEU A 53 -2.48 2.35 19.88
CA LEU A 53 -3.24 1.78 18.77
C LEU A 53 -2.65 2.20 17.42
N ASP A 54 -2.30 3.46 17.25
CA ASP A 54 -1.73 3.97 16.01
C ASP A 54 -0.36 3.34 15.71
N VAL A 55 0.49 3.19 16.73
CA VAL A 55 1.77 2.47 16.62
C VAL A 55 1.53 1.00 16.25
N GLY A 56 0.67 0.29 16.97
CA GLY A 56 0.40 -1.12 16.72
C GLY A 56 -0.20 -1.40 15.35
N VAL A 57 -1.05 -0.51 14.84
CA VAL A 57 -1.58 -0.62 13.47
C VAL A 57 -0.47 -0.44 12.43
N ARG A 58 0.43 0.54 12.62
CA ARG A 58 1.57 0.74 11.72
C ARG A 58 2.53 -0.43 11.72
N GLU A 59 2.85 -0.99 12.87
CA GLU A 59 3.70 -2.17 13.00
C GLU A 59 3.07 -3.39 12.33
N CYS A 60 1.80 -3.68 12.62
CA CYS A 60 1.07 -4.77 11.98
C CYS A 60 1.05 -4.63 10.44
N TYR A 61 0.83 -3.43 9.95
CA TYR A 61 0.85 -3.14 8.51
C TYR A 61 2.24 -3.37 7.90
N SER A 62 3.31 -2.98 8.60
CA SER A 62 4.69 -3.19 8.17
C SER A 62 5.04 -4.68 8.12
N ASP A 63 4.69 -5.45 9.17
CA ASP A 63 4.96 -6.88 9.27
C ASP A 63 4.24 -7.67 8.17
N VAL A 64 2.96 -7.40 7.95
CA VAL A 64 2.18 -8.01 6.85
C VAL A 64 2.80 -7.70 5.50
N ARG A 65 3.27 -6.47 5.31
CA ARG A 65 3.91 -6.04 4.07
C ARG A 65 5.24 -6.77 3.85
N GLU A 66 6.09 -6.86 4.87
CA GLU A 66 7.38 -7.56 4.79
C GLU A 66 7.19 -9.05 4.46
N LEU A 67 6.22 -9.69 5.10
CA LEU A 67 5.90 -11.09 4.84
C LEU A 67 5.31 -11.34 3.44
N LEU A 68 4.49 -10.40 2.93
CA LEU A 68 4.01 -10.47 1.54
C LEU A 68 5.14 -10.28 0.51
N VAL A 69 6.20 -9.54 0.84
CA VAL A 69 7.42 -9.45 0.02
C VAL A 69 8.09 -10.81 -0.09
N HIS A 70 8.27 -11.53 1.01
CA HIS A 70 8.85 -12.89 1.01
C HIS A 70 8.00 -13.90 0.22
N PHE A 71 6.67 -13.76 0.22
CA PHE A 71 5.77 -14.62 -0.57
C PHE A 71 5.89 -14.40 -2.09
N ARG A 72 6.32 -13.22 -2.50
CA ARG A 72 6.37 -12.78 -3.90
C ARG A 72 7.71 -12.95 -4.59
N THR A 73 8.69 -13.64 -4.01
CA THR A 73 10.09 -13.76 -4.48
C THR A 73 10.28 -14.42 -5.86
N ARG A 74 9.26 -14.48 -6.70
CA ARG A 74 9.36 -14.84 -8.13
C ARG A 74 8.42 -14.00 -8.97
N THR A 75 8.56 -12.69 -8.90
CA THR A 75 7.83 -11.79 -9.78
C THR A 75 8.69 -11.48 -11.00
N SER A 76 8.22 -11.86 -12.19
CA SER A 76 8.81 -11.47 -13.47
C SER A 76 8.41 -10.05 -13.85
N GLU A 77 9.04 -9.44 -14.89
CA GLU A 77 8.63 -8.12 -15.41
C GLU A 77 7.13 -8.04 -15.75
N GLU A 78 6.55 -9.17 -16.17
CA GLU A 78 5.13 -9.31 -16.48
C GLU A 78 4.21 -9.09 -15.27
N ASP A 79 4.71 -9.33 -14.06
CA ASP A 79 3.89 -9.22 -12.84
C ASP A 79 3.63 -7.78 -12.41
N ILE A 80 4.60 -6.86 -12.57
CA ILE A 80 4.36 -5.45 -12.25
C ILE A 80 3.34 -4.84 -13.22
N GLU A 81 3.39 -5.17 -14.51
CA GLU A 81 2.41 -4.71 -15.49
C GLU A 81 1.01 -5.24 -15.18
N ALA A 82 0.89 -6.53 -14.90
CA ALA A 82 -0.38 -7.15 -14.52
C ALA A 82 -0.96 -6.53 -13.24
N ALA A 83 -0.12 -6.28 -12.23
CA ALA A 83 -0.52 -5.65 -10.98
C ALA A 83 -0.96 -4.19 -11.16
N LEU A 84 -0.27 -3.41 -12.00
CA LEU A 84 -0.66 -2.05 -12.33
C LEU A 84 -1.98 -2.01 -13.11
N ARG A 85 -2.17 -2.90 -14.09
CA ARG A 85 -3.45 -3.03 -14.82
C ARG A 85 -4.61 -3.38 -13.89
N ALA A 86 -4.41 -4.33 -12.98
CA ALA A 86 -5.43 -4.70 -11.99
C ALA A 86 -5.77 -3.53 -11.05
N THR A 87 -4.77 -2.76 -10.63
CA THR A 87 -4.95 -1.57 -9.78
C THR A 87 -5.77 -0.49 -10.49
N LEU A 88 -5.45 -0.19 -11.74
CA LEU A 88 -6.18 0.77 -12.55
C LEU A 88 -7.61 0.32 -12.83
N SER A 89 -7.81 -0.94 -13.22
CA SER A 89 -9.14 -1.50 -13.47
C SER A 89 -10.04 -1.43 -12.21
N LYS A 90 -9.49 -1.74 -11.04
CA LYS A 90 -10.20 -1.58 -9.76
C LYS A 90 -10.58 -0.12 -9.49
N PHE A 91 -9.65 0.80 -9.72
CA PHE A 91 -9.90 2.24 -9.55
C PHE A 91 -10.98 2.74 -10.49
N GLU A 92 -10.94 2.38 -11.79
CA GLU A 92 -11.95 2.71 -12.78
C GLU A 92 -13.33 2.20 -12.37
N HIS A 93 -13.41 0.94 -11.91
CA HIS A 93 -14.66 0.34 -11.44
C HIS A 93 -15.23 1.06 -10.20
N GLN A 94 -14.37 1.51 -9.29
CA GLN A 94 -14.79 2.19 -8.06
C GLN A 94 -15.20 3.65 -8.27
N THR A 95 -14.62 4.33 -9.26
CA THR A 95 -14.75 5.79 -9.43
C THR A 95 -15.53 6.18 -10.68
N GLY A 96 -15.61 5.30 -11.68
CA GLY A 96 -16.13 5.59 -13.02
C GLY A 96 -15.18 6.45 -13.87
N MET A 97 -13.99 6.81 -13.39
CA MET A 97 -12.99 7.53 -14.17
C MET A 97 -12.31 6.60 -15.17
N ALA A 98 -12.17 7.04 -16.42
CA ALA A 98 -11.45 6.26 -17.43
C ALA A 98 -9.96 6.16 -17.07
N THR A 99 -9.38 4.97 -17.18
CA THR A 99 -7.96 4.75 -16.91
C THR A 99 -7.22 4.23 -18.12
N SER A 100 -5.94 4.58 -18.23
CA SER A 100 -5.05 4.03 -19.26
C SER A 100 -3.66 3.75 -18.67
N LEU A 101 -3.01 2.70 -19.20
CA LEU A 101 -1.63 2.33 -18.90
C LEU A 101 -0.82 2.32 -20.18
N SER A 102 0.24 3.11 -20.23
CA SER A 102 1.25 3.03 -21.29
C SER A 102 2.59 2.59 -20.69
N MET A 103 3.23 1.60 -21.31
CA MET A 103 4.54 1.10 -20.88
C MET A 103 5.51 1.15 -22.06
N ALA A 104 6.67 1.77 -21.86
CA ALA A 104 7.68 1.96 -22.88
C ALA A 104 9.07 1.48 -22.43
N GLY A 105 9.85 1.00 -23.40
CA GLY A 105 11.23 0.56 -23.20
C GLY A 105 11.36 -0.85 -22.62
N HIS A 106 12.62 -1.31 -22.55
CA HIS A 106 13.03 -2.54 -21.90
C HIS A 106 14.04 -2.20 -20.82
N GLY A 107 13.97 -2.84 -19.68
CA GLY A 107 14.85 -2.56 -18.56
C GLY A 107 15.08 -3.79 -17.67
N VAL A 108 15.95 -3.65 -16.68
CA VAL A 108 16.15 -4.68 -15.67
C VAL A 108 14.88 -4.81 -14.82
N PRO A 109 14.41 -6.03 -14.53
CA PRO A 109 13.26 -6.25 -13.67
C PRO A 109 13.39 -5.52 -12.34
N LEU A 110 12.29 -4.96 -11.85
CA LEU A 110 12.26 -4.38 -10.51
C LEU A 110 12.32 -5.49 -9.45
N PRO A 111 13.13 -5.32 -8.40
CA PRO A 111 13.08 -6.19 -7.22
C PRO A 111 11.65 -6.25 -6.64
N PRO A 112 11.22 -7.39 -6.07
CA PRO A 112 9.85 -7.56 -5.55
C PRO A 112 9.44 -6.53 -4.50
N ASP A 113 10.34 -6.15 -3.61
CA ASP A 113 10.14 -5.10 -2.60
C ASP A 113 9.90 -3.73 -3.23
N VAL A 114 10.65 -3.40 -4.29
CA VAL A 114 10.47 -2.16 -5.05
C VAL A 114 9.13 -2.17 -5.80
N GLN A 115 8.72 -3.30 -6.37
CA GLN A 115 7.42 -3.42 -7.05
C GLN A 115 6.26 -3.11 -6.10
N ILE A 116 6.32 -3.59 -4.85
CA ILE A 116 5.31 -3.31 -3.84
C ILE A 116 5.28 -1.83 -3.49
N GLN A 117 6.44 -1.21 -3.31
CA GLN A 117 6.52 0.24 -3.04
C GLN A 117 5.92 1.04 -4.19
N VAL A 118 6.24 0.69 -5.43
CA VAL A 118 5.66 1.32 -6.62
C VAL A 118 4.14 1.20 -6.64
N LEU A 119 3.60 0.00 -6.38
CA LEU A 119 2.14 -0.20 -6.33
C LEU A 119 1.47 0.66 -5.26
N HIS A 120 2.09 0.79 -4.08
CA HIS A 120 1.58 1.67 -3.02
C HIS A 120 1.60 3.15 -3.43
N MET A 121 2.70 3.60 -4.04
CA MET A 121 2.81 4.97 -4.52
C MET A 121 1.76 5.28 -5.59
N VAL A 122 1.53 4.36 -6.52
CA VAL A 122 0.48 4.48 -7.54
C VAL A 122 -0.91 4.51 -6.90
N GLN A 123 -1.19 3.65 -5.93
CA GLN A 123 -2.47 3.63 -5.21
C GLN A 123 -2.71 4.94 -4.47
N GLU A 124 -1.69 5.50 -3.82
CA GLU A 124 -1.81 6.78 -3.12
C GLU A 124 -2.03 7.93 -4.11
N ALA A 125 -1.29 7.96 -5.23
CA ALA A 125 -1.52 8.94 -6.29
C ALA A 125 -2.94 8.88 -6.85
N LEU A 126 -3.47 7.68 -7.13
CA LEU A 126 -4.85 7.48 -7.56
C LEU A 126 -5.86 7.93 -6.50
N SER A 127 -5.59 7.67 -5.22
CA SER A 127 -6.41 8.15 -4.11
C SER A 127 -6.48 9.69 -4.07
N ASN A 128 -5.35 10.35 -4.30
CA ASN A 128 -5.26 11.81 -4.36
C ASN A 128 -6.04 12.37 -5.55
N VAL A 129 -5.93 11.75 -6.73
CA VAL A 129 -6.75 12.11 -7.89
C VAL A 129 -8.24 12.02 -7.55
N ARG A 130 -8.69 10.90 -6.97
CA ARG A 130 -10.09 10.71 -6.57
C ARG A 130 -10.59 11.78 -5.60
N LYS A 131 -9.76 12.16 -4.61
CA LYS A 131 -10.17 13.09 -3.54
C LYS A 131 -10.13 14.55 -3.97
N HIS A 132 -9.19 14.91 -4.86
CA HIS A 132 -8.82 16.31 -5.05
C HIS A 132 -8.88 16.81 -6.48
N ALA A 133 -8.72 15.95 -7.50
CA ALA A 133 -8.51 16.42 -8.86
C ALA A 133 -9.80 16.81 -9.60
N LYS A 134 -10.97 16.24 -9.25
CA LYS A 134 -12.21 16.34 -10.06
C LYS A 134 -11.97 15.90 -11.52
N ALA A 135 -11.10 14.92 -11.72
CA ALA A 135 -10.73 14.40 -13.03
C ALA A 135 -11.80 13.47 -13.60
N THR A 136 -11.76 13.30 -14.92
CA THR A 136 -12.58 12.31 -15.63
C THR A 136 -11.73 11.17 -16.19
N ARG A 137 -10.42 11.39 -16.33
CA ARG A 137 -9.46 10.44 -16.87
C ARG A 137 -8.13 10.49 -16.10
N VAL A 138 -7.53 9.32 -15.97
CA VAL A 138 -6.18 9.14 -15.38
C VAL A 138 -5.34 8.27 -16.31
N GLU A 139 -4.12 8.70 -16.58
CA GLU A 139 -3.12 7.95 -17.34
C GLU A 139 -1.93 7.61 -16.42
N LEU A 140 -1.55 6.34 -16.40
CA LEU A 140 -0.28 5.88 -15.81
C LEU A 140 0.71 5.60 -16.93
N ARG A 141 1.79 6.37 -16.98
CA ARG A 141 2.91 6.16 -17.89
C ARG A 141 4.07 5.53 -17.16
N VAL A 142 4.64 4.48 -17.77
CA VAL A 142 5.78 3.76 -17.23
C VAL A 142 6.88 3.72 -18.27
N GLU A 143 8.04 4.27 -17.97
CA GLU A 143 9.26 4.18 -18.75
C GLU A 143 10.26 3.27 -18.05
N ARG A 144 10.91 2.35 -18.79
CA ARG A 144 11.84 1.38 -18.23
C ARG A 144 13.31 1.73 -18.47
N HIS A 145 13.60 2.65 -19.39
CA HIS A 145 14.97 3.02 -19.77
C HIS A 145 15.12 4.54 -19.83
N PRO A 146 16.24 5.14 -19.39
CA PRO A 146 17.42 4.52 -18.72
C PRO A 146 17.16 4.12 -17.26
N ARG A 147 16.05 4.54 -16.68
CA ARG A 147 15.60 4.20 -15.33
C ARG A 147 14.11 4.00 -15.34
N TRP A 148 13.62 3.23 -14.38
CA TRP A 148 12.20 3.13 -14.14
C TRP A 148 11.63 4.50 -13.69
N ARG A 149 10.60 4.93 -14.42
CA ARG A 149 9.85 6.14 -14.15
C ARG A 149 8.36 5.82 -14.19
N PHE A 150 7.66 6.24 -13.17
CA PHE A 150 6.22 6.09 -13.05
C PHE A 150 5.62 7.50 -12.96
N GLU A 151 4.68 7.79 -13.83
CA GLU A 151 4.01 9.10 -13.91
C GLU A 151 2.51 8.88 -13.94
N VAL A 152 1.81 9.43 -12.95
CA VAL A 152 0.34 9.45 -12.89
C VAL A 152 -0.10 10.84 -13.33
N GLN A 153 -0.86 10.91 -14.41
CA GLN A 153 -1.37 12.14 -14.97
C GLN A 153 -2.91 12.08 -14.99
N ASP A 154 -3.55 13.12 -14.50
CA ASP A 154 -4.99 13.32 -14.56
C ASP A 154 -5.35 14.54 -15.39
N ASP A 155 -6.63 14.63 -15.80
CA ASP A 155 -7.20 15.77 -16.53
C ASP A 155 -7.95 16.73 -15.59
N GLY A 156 -7.66 16.70 -14.30
CA GLY A 156 -8.35 17.46 -13.28
C GLY A 156 -7.89 18.91 -13.15
N MET A 157 -8.35 19.56 -12.09
CA MET A 157 -8.17 21.00 -11.88
C MET A 157 -6.77 21.39 -11.37
N GLY A 158 -5.91 20.41 -11.05
CA GLY A 158 -4.60 20.67 -10.44
C GLY A 158 -4.69 21.30 -9.04
N PHE A 159 -3.57 21.83 -8.56
CA PHE A 159 -3.48 22.56 -7.29
C PHE A 159 -2.60 23.80 -7.46
N GLU A 160 -2.87 24.85 -6.68
CA GLU A 160 -2.06 26.09 -6.68
C GLU A 160 -0.83 25.88 -5.80
N VAL A 161 0.37 26.05 -6.38
CA VAL A 161 1.66 25.81 -5.69
C VAL A 161 1.97 26.90 -4.64
N GLU A 162 1.31 28.06 -4.70
CA GLU A 162 1.56 29.19 -3.79
C GLU A 162 1.08 28.95 -2.34
N GLN A 163 0.34 27.87 -2.08
CA GLN A 163 -0.20 27.55 -0.74
C GLN A 163 0.64 26.55 0.05
N VAL A 164 1.80 26.15 -0.43
CA VAL A 164 2.73 25.29 0.33
C VAL A 164 3.64 26.18 1.16
N PRO A 165 3.51 26.18 2.50
CA PRO A 165 4.44 26.95 3.34
C PRO A 165 5.87 26.41 3.14
N PRO A 166 6.89 27.26 3.10
CA PRO A 166 8.28 26.79 3.08
C PRO A 166 8.59 26.05 4.40
N ASP A 167 9.28 24.90 4.28
CA ASP A 167 9.78 24.09 5.40
C ASP A 167 10.65 24.89 6.37
#